data_ceeb6306c4537eedf8268981aedf8eb2
#
_entry.id   ceeb6306c4537eedf8268981aedf8eb2
#
_cell.length_a   1.000
_cell.length_b   1.000
_cell.length_c   1.000
_cell.angle_alpha   90.00
_cell.angle_beta   90.00
_cell.angle_gamma   90.00
#
_symmetry.space_group_name_H-M   'P 1'
#
loop_
_entity.id
_entity.type
_entity.pdbx_description
1 polymer ?
#
loop_
_entity_poly.entity_id
_entity_poly.type
_entity_poly.pdbx_seq_one_letter_code
_entity_poly.pdbx_strand_id
1 'polypeptide(L)'
;MEANTCYLGIELNDSYAMVSYMQPNMEEPETVSTIAGSENYRIPTLLARRKNVGMWYYGEDAGRMAKTSEVICVDSLLRRAAASEVITIAKESYDAVDLLALFIKKVIELPQKLGNTSHVTGIVLTVDHLTKELIGIFRHVAELLGLSQETFAVIDDKESFYAFAMNQEKSLWMHDVFLFSCGKNAVSSYDLSRDMHTKPQMITIHATGAQELGEEKDEAFARLLTNCFANRPVSSVYLVGDGFDGEWMKQSLAVLCRGRRAFLGQNLFSKGACYMARIREMGENWPFIYMGENEMKFNLSLSVVEKE
;
A
#
# COMPACT_ATOMS: atom_id res chain seq x y z
N MET A 1 -2.81 11.71 -30.56
CA MET A 1 -1.78 11.89 -29.51
C MET A 1 -2.43 11.35 -28.25
N GLU A 2 -2.05 10.15 -27.84
CA GLU A 2 -2.47 9.61 -26.54
C GLU A 2 -1.99 10.58 -25.48
N ALA A 3 -2.92 11.09 -24.67
CA ALA A 3 -2.58 11.90 -23.54
C ALA A 3 -1.61 11.08 -22.67
N ASN A 4 -0.53 11.70 -22.22
CA ASN A 4 0.44 11.08 -21.31
C ASN A 4 -0.27 10.71 -19.99
N THR A 5 -0.96 9.59 -20.00
CA THR A 5 -1.65 9.03 -18.84
C THR A 5 -0.62 8.58 -17.82
N CYS A 6 -0.81 8.88 -16.57
CA CYS A 6 0.05 8.41 -15.50
C CYS A 6 -0.81 7.93 -14.32
N TYR A 7 -0.46 6.75 -13.80
CA TYR A 7 -1.07 6.16 -12.61
C TYR A 7 -0.12 6.29 -11.43
N LEU A 8 -0.65 6.64 -10.28
CA LEU A 8 0.08 6.68 -9.02
C LEU A 8 -0.46 5.66 -8.04
N GLY A 9 0.46 4.95 -7.37
CA GLY A 9 0.18 4.10 -6.22
C GLY A 9 0.93 4.64 -5.00
N ILE A 10 0.23 4.83 -3.91
CA ILE A 10 0.77 5.39 -2.68
C ILE A 10 0.53 4.40 -1.55
N GLU A 11 1.59 3.87 -0.95
CA GLU A 11 1.52 3.18 0.34
C GLU A 11 1.69 4.21 1.45
N LEU A 12 0.80 4.20 2.43
CA LEU A 12 0.81 5.18 3.53
C LEU A 12 0.60 4.51 4.88
N ASN A 13 1.49 4.80 5.80
CA ASN A 13 1.34 4.51 7.23
C ASN A 13 1.87 5.66 8.09
N ASP A 14 1.80 5.53 9.43
CA ASP A 14 2.25 6.58 10.36
C ASP A 14 3.78 6.82 10.35
N SER A 15 4.56 5.89 9.80
CA SER A 15 6.01 6.00 9.78
C SER A 15 6.54 6.54 8.46
N TYR A 16 5.97 6.07 7.35
CA TYR A 16 6.42 6.44 6.00
C TYR A 16 5.29 6.38 4.97
N ALA A 17 5.52 7.02 3.83
CA ALA A 17 4.83 6.77 2.58
C ALA A 17 5.82 6.29 1.52
N MET A 18 5.34 5.52 0.54
CA MET A 18 6.06 5.21 -0.70
C MET A 18 5.18 5.54 -1.89
N VAL A 19 5.79 6.00 -2.98
CA VAL A 19 5.07 6.35 -4.21
C VAL A 19 5.63 5.58 -5.38
N SER A 20 4.76 4.86 -6.07
CA SER A 20 5.05 4.25 -7.36
C SER A 20 4.25 4.93 -8.45
N TYR A 21 4.79 5.00 -9.65
CA TYR A 21 4.13 5.57 -10.81
C TYR A 21 4.28 4.64 -12.02
N MET A 22 3.33 4.71 -12.94
CA MET A 22 3.34 3.96 -14.19
C MET A 22 2.79 4.80 -15.32
N GLN A 23 3.50 4.82 -16.44
CA GLN A 23 3.09 5.40 -17.70
C GLN A 23 2.75 4.30 -18.71
N PRO A 24 2.00 4.59 -19.80
CA PRO A 24 1.57 3.57 -20.75
C PRO A 24 2.70 2.79 -21.45
N ASN A 25 3.88 3.40 -21.55
CA ASN A 25 5.09 2.81 -22.16
C ASN A 25 5.94 1.98 -21.18
N MET A 26 5.53 1.88 -19.90
CA MET A 26 6.25 1.12 -18.88
C MET A 26 5.64 -0.27 -18.75
N GLU A 27 6.47 -1.28 -18.59
CA GLU A 27 6.05 -2.66 -18.33
C GLU A 27 5.62 -2.84 -16.87
N GLU A 28 6.34 -2.19 -15.96
CA GLU A 28 6.10 -2.25 -14.51
C GLU A 28 6.10 -0.86 -13.88
N PRO A 29 5.40 -0.66 -12.74
CA PRO A 29 5.52 0.56 -11.96
C PRO A 29 6.93 0.76 -11.43
N GLU A 30 7.43 1.99 -11.49
CA GLU A 30 8.66 2.41 -10.82
C GLU A 30 8.34 3.11 -9.50
N THR A 31 9.14 2.85 -8.47
CA THR A 31 9.00 3.51 -7.18
C THR A 31 9.97 4.69 -7.09
N VAL A 32 9.44 5.81 -6.65
CA VAL A 32 10.22 7.05 -6.50
C VAL A 32 11.24 6.88 -5.38
N SER A 33 12.54 7.03 -5.71
CA SER A 33 13.59 7.11 -4.69
C SER A 33 13.74 8.56 -4.21
N THR A 34 13.85 8.74 -2.89
CA THR A 34 14.10 10.05 -2.27
C THR A 34 15.56 10.49 -2.41
N ILE A 35 16.45 9.56 -2.75
CA ILE A 35 17.89 9.82 -2.97
C ILE A 35 18.25 9.27 -4.34
N ALA A 36 18.70 10.14 -5.22
CA ALA A 36 19.08 9.76 -6.57
C ALA A 36 20.16 8.65 -6.57
N GLY A 37 19.89 7.57 -7.33
CA GLY A 37 20.82 6.44 -7.46
C GLY A 37 20.81 5.46 -6.27
N SER A 38 19.85 5.55 -5.36
CA SER A 38 19.67 4.61 -4.25
C SER A 38 18.27 3.98 -4.26
N GLU A 39 18.11 2.89 -3.53
CA GLU A 39 16.82 2.22 -3.29
C GLU A 39 16.14 2.73 -2.01
N ASN A 40 16.25 4.02 -1.72
CA ASN A 40 15.57 4.64 -0.58
C ASN A 40 14.20 5.16 -1.02
N TYR A 41 13.17 4.35 -0.83
CA TYR A 41 11.80 4.65 -1.27
C TYR A 41 10.92 5.24 -0.18
N ARG A 42 11.34 5.18 1.10
CA ARG A 42 10.53 5.60 2.23
C ARG A 42 10.62 7.10 2.43
N ILE A 43 9.47 7.75 2.39
CA ILE A 43 9.27 9.17 2.67
C ILE A 43 8.71 9.24 4.09
N PRO A 44 9.42 9.76 5.10
CA PRO A 44 8.89 9.86 6.45
C PRO A 44 7.53 10.57 6.48
N THR A 45 6.52 10.00 7.15
CA THR A 45 5.20 10.61 7.34
C THR A 45 5.29 11.68 8.40
N LEU A 46 6.01 12.74 8.07
CA LEU A 46 6.40 13.84 8.95
C LEU A 46 6.19 15.17 8.26
N LEU A 47 5.57 16.09 8.99
CA LEU A 47 5.52 17.51 8.66
C LEU A 47 6.34 18.31 9.68
N ALA A 48 6.95 19.40 9.24
CA ALA A 48 7.60 20.35 10.13
C ALA A 48 7.25 21.78 9.69
N ARG A 49 6.76 22.60 10.63
CA ARG A 49 6.44 24.00 10.36
C ARG A 49 7.49 24.92 10.98
N ARG A 50 8.04 25.84 10.18
CA ARG A 50 8.98 26.83 10.66
C ARG A 50 8.27 27.88 11.52
N LYS A 51 8.79 28.14 12.74
CA LYS A 51 8.14 28.94 13.78
C LYS A 51 7.78 30.36 13.34
N ASN A 52 8.64 31.01 12.57
CA ASN A 52 8.54 32.45 12.29
C ASN A 52 8.06 32.79 10.88
N VAL A 53 7.99 31.80 9.96
CA VAL A 53 7.74 32.06 8.53
C VAL A 53 6.52 31.30 8.02
N GLY A 54 5.93 30.40 8.80
CA GLY A 54 4.76 29.60 8.40
C GLY A 54 5.02 28.61 7.26
N MET A 55 6.29 28.37 6.89
CA MET A 55 6.67 27.45 5.83
C MET A 55 6.65 26.00 6.33
N TRP A 56 6.08 25.10 5.51
CA TRP A 56 5.99 23.68 5.79
C TRP A 56 7.07 22.90 5.05
N TYR A 57 7.70 21.99 5.76
CA TYR A 57 8.57 20.94 5.23
C TYR A 57 7.87 19.59 5.39
N TYR A 58 8.21 18.60 4.57
CA TYR A 58 7.65 17.27 4.63
C TYR A 58 8.74 16.21 4.38
N GLY A 59 8.48 14.96 4.81
CA GLY A 59 9.37 13.84 4.58
C GLY A 59 10.78 14.05 5.11
N GLU A 60 11.79 13.76 4.30
CA GLU A 60 13.21 13.89 4.66
C GLU A 60 13.61 15.33 5.02
N ASP A 61 13.01 16.33 4.34
CA ASP A 61 13.28 17.74 4.65
C ASP A 61 12.76 18.09 6.03
N ALA A 62 11.57 17.62 6.40
CA ALA A 62 11.04 17.76 7.75
C ALA A 62 11.94 17.09 8.79
N GLY A 63 12.42 15.87 8.49
CA GLY A 63 13.35 15.13 9.36
C GLY A 63 14.69 15.86 9.54
N ARG A 64 15.22 16.49 8.49
CA ARG A 64 16.43 17.31 8.59
C ARG A 64 16.21 18.57 9.43
N MET A 65 15.10 19.25 9.20
CA MET A 65 14.75 20.46 9.95
C MET A 65 14.41 20.17 11.41
N ALA A 66 13.87 18.98 11.73
CA ALA A 66 13.57 18.54 13.09
C ALA A 66 14.81 18.55 14.03
N LYS A 67 16.00 18.44 13.46
CA LYS A 67 17.27 18.53 14.21
C LYS A 67 17.62 19.96 14.64
N THR A 68 16.85 20.94 14.15
CA THR A 68 17.01 22.34 14.51
C THR A 68 15.94 22.78 15.50
N SER A 69 16.21 23.84 16.28
CA SER A 69 15.18 24.41 17.17
C SER A 69 14.16 25.33 16.48
N GLU A 70 14.26 25.47 15.16
CA GLU A 70 13.50 26.44 14.37
C GLU A 70 12.12 25.96 13.93
N VAL A 71 11.82 24.67 14.04
CA VAL A 71 10.58 24.07 13.57
C VAL A 71 9.79 23.41 14.71
N ILE A 72 8.51 23.18 14.46
CA ILE A 72 7.64 22.30 15.24
C ILE A 72 7.22 21.17 14.31
N CYS A 73 7.45 19.91 14.77
CA CYS A 73 7.16 18.70 13.98
C CYS A 73 5.80 18.13 14.33
N VAL A 74 5.16 17.52 13.34
CA VAL A 74 3.94 16.73 13.47
C VAL A 74 4.16 15.40 12.76
N ASP A 75 4.15 14.33 13.54
CA ASP A 75 4.23 12.93 13.11
C ASP A 75 2.90 12.21 13.29
N SER A 76 2.86 10.91 12.98
CA SER A 76 1.69 10.03 13.20
C SER A 76 0.40 10.62 12.60
N LEU A 77 0.51 11.19 11.40
CA LEU A 77 -0.55 11.97 10.77
C LEU A 77 -1.83 11.15 10.57
N LEU A 78 -1.72 9.88 10.19
CA LEU A 78 -2.87 9.00 9.97
C LEU A 78 -3.62 8.72 11.27
N ARG A 79 -2.89 8.36 12.32
CA ARG A 79 -3.48 8.10 13.65
C ARG A 79 -4.12 9.34 14.24
N ARG A 80 -3.48 10.51 14.09
CA ARG A 80 -4.03 11.79 14.59
C ARG A 80 -5.30 12.18 13.84
N ALA A 81 -5.32 11.97 12.52
CA ALA A 81 -6.52 12.21 11.72
C ALA A 81 -7.66 11.25 12.14
N ALA A 82 -7.35 9.96 12.38
CA ALA A 82 -8.32 8.98 12.87
C ALA A 82 -8.88 9.36 14.26
N ALA A 83 -8.07 10.00 15.10
CA ALA A 83 -8.50 10.51 16.41
C ALA A 83 -9.18 11.88 16.35
N SER A 84 -9.36 12.48 15.16
CA SER A 84 -9.90 13.83 14.96
C SER A 84 -9.19 14.89 15.82
N GLU A 85 -7.87 14.79 15.93
CA GLU A 85 -7.07 15.70 16.75
C GLU A 85 -6.99 17.10 16.13
N VAL A 86 -7.04 18.13 17.01
CA VAL A 86 -6.69 19.50 16.65
C VAL A 86 -5.30 19.82 17.19
N ILE A 87 -4.38 20.16 16.29
CA ILE A 87 -2.97 20.35 16.59
C ILE A 87 -2.67 21.86 16.62
N THR A 88 -2.20 22.36 17.76
CA THR A 88 -1.83 23.77 17.91
C THR A 88 -0.34 23.97 17.64
N ILE A 89 -0.01 24.80 16.63
CA ILE A 89 1.36 25.13 16.22
C ILE A 89 1.49 26.65 16.16
N ALA A 90 2.40 27.22 16.95
CA ALA A 90 2.68 28.66 16.95
C ALA A 90 1.40 29.55 17.13
N LYS A 91 0.47 29.12 17.99
CA LYS A 91 -0.83 29.76 18.29
C LYS A 91 -1.89 29.61 17.18
N GLU A 92 -1.64 28.90 16.13
CA GLU A 92 -2.61 28.50 15.10
C GLU A 92 -3.03 27.07 15.31
N SER A 93 -4.33 26.79 15.14
CA SER A 93 -4.89 25.44 15.27
C SER A 93 -5.14 24.84 13.89
N TYR A 94 -4.76 23.59 13.71
CA TYR A 94 -4.89 22.83 12.48
C TYR A 94 -5.66 21.55 12.77
N ASP A 95 -6.61 21.20 11.92
CA ASP A 95 -7.20 19.89 11.93
C ASP A 95 -6.15 18.85 11.44
N ALA A 96 -6.09 17.71 12.10
CA ALA A 96 -5.15 16.64 11.70
C ALA A 96 -5.45 16.10 10.29
N VAL A 97 -6.72 16.14 9.83
CA VAL A 97 -7.10 15.76 8.48
C VAL A 97 -6.55 16.75 7.45
N ASP A 98 -6.54 18.05 7.74
CA ASP A 98 -5.95 19.07 6.87
C ASP A 98 -4.43 18.88 6.73
N LEU A 99 -3.76 18.52 7.82
CA LEU A 99 -2.33 18.22 7.81
C LEU A 99 -2.02 16.93 7.04
N LEU A 100 -2.85 15.90 7.20
CA LEU A 100 -2.75 14.68 6.41
C LEU A 100 -2.95 14.97 4.91
N ALA A 101 -3.95 15.78 4.55
CA ALA A 101 -4.19 16.22 3.18
C ALA A 101 -3.00 17.01 2.60
N LEU A 102 -2.41 17.90 3.40
CA LEU A 102 -1.19 18.62 3.01
C LEU A 102 -0.02 17.66 2.71
N PHE A 103 0.18 16.66 3.56
CA PHE A 103 1.23 15.64 3.34
C PHE A 103 0.96 14.83 2.07
N ILE A 104 -0.24 14.29 1.90
CA ILE A 104 -0.64 13.51 0.73
C ILE A 104 -0.48 14.32 -0.55
N LYS A 105 -0.86 15.60 -0.55
CA LYS A 105 -0.63 16.50 -1.69
C LYS A 105 0.84 16.55 -2.09
N LYS A 106 1.75 16.68 -1.11
CA LYS A 106 3.20 16.74 -1.38
C LYS A 106 3.72 15.42 -1.93
N VAL A 107 3.18 14.31 -1.47
CA VAL A 107 3.52 12.96 -1.95
C VAL A 107 3.03 12.76 -3.39
N ILE A 108 1.80 13.18 -3.73
CA ILE A 108 1.25 13.13 -5.09
C ILE A 108 2.08 13.98 -6.07
N GLU A 109 2.54 15.15 -5.64
CA GLU A 109 3.35 16.06 -6.48
C GLU A 109 4.80 15.58 -6.71
N LEU A 110 5.29 14.62 -5.92
CA LEU A 110 6.70 14.24 -5.92
C LEU A 110 7.18 13.66 -7.25
N PRO A 111 6.50 12.70 -7.91
CA PRO A 111 6.95 12.16 -9.19
C PRO A 111 7.07 13.24 -10.27
N GLN A 112 6.14 14.19 -10.31
CA GLN A 112 6.16 15.31 -11.25
C GLN A 112 7.34 16.24 -11.00
N LYS A 113 7.64 16.56 -9.74
CA LYS A 113 8.79 17.41 -9.38
C LYS A 113 10.13 16.79 -9.75
N LEU A 114 10.20 15.46 -9.78
CA LEU A 114 11.38 14.72 -10.23
C LEU A 114 11.43 14.52 -11.75
N GLY A 115 10.46 15.07 -12.49
CA GLY A 115 10.39 14.99 -13.96
C GLY A 115 9.87 13.64 -14.48
N ASN A 116 9.31 12.80 -13.63
CA ASN A 116 8.92 11.44 -13.99
C ASN A 116 7.51 11.32 -14.57
N THR A 117 6.65 12.35 -14.41
CA THR A 117 5.26 12.30 -14.88
C THR A 117 4.79 13.65 -15.43
N SER A 118 3.86 13.63 -16.40
CA SER A 118 3.28 14.84 -17.00
C SER A 118 1.83 15.08 -16.56
N HIS A 119 1.00 14.04 -16.54
CA HIS A 119 -0.43 14.15 -16.15
C HIS A 119 -0.89 12.90 -15.41
N VAL A 120 -1.37 13.07 -14.20
CA VAL A 120 -1.87 11.98 -13.36
C VAL A 120 -3.36 11.82 -13.59
N THR A 121 -3.78 10.62 -14.01
CA THR A 121 -5.17 10.29 -14.32
C THR A 121 -5.83 9.41 -13.26
N GLY A 122 -5.05 8.61 -12.55
CA GLY A 122 -5.53 7.73 -11.49
C GLY A 122 -4.56 7.67 -10.32
N ILE A 123 -5.10 7.77 -9.12
CA ILE A 123 -4.36 7.69 -7.86
C ILE A 123 -5.04 6.66 -6.97
N VAL A 124 -4.29 5.67 -6.52
CA VAL A 124 -4.75 4.72 -5.50
C VAL A 124 -3.81 4.77 -4.30
N LEU A 125 -4.39 4.98 -3.14
CA LEU A 125 -3.69 4.96 -1.86
C LEU A 125 -3.99 3.64 -1.16
N THR A 126 -2.97 2.96 -0.62
CA THR A 126 -3.12 1.76 0.18
C THR A 126 -2.70 2.00 1.62
N VAL A 127 -3.45 1.40 2.54
CA VAL A 127 -3.17 1.38 3.99
C VAL A 127 -3.26 -0.06 4.49
N ASP A 128 -2.61 -0.35 5.62
CA ASP A 128 -2.61 -1.71 6.21
C ASP A 128 -4.04 -2.24 6.44
N HIS A 129 -4.88 -1.44 7.09
CA HIS A 129 -6.28 -1.77 7.33
C HIS A 129 -7.20 -0.61 6.97
N LEU A 130 -8.15 -0.86 6.08
CA LEU A 130 -9.14 0.13 5.67
C LEU A 130 -10.39 0.00 6.57
N THR A 131 -10.58 0.95 7.48
CA THR A 131 -11.77 1.05 8.33
C THR A 131 -12.78 2.04 7.78
N LYS A 132 -14.02 1.98 8.28
CA LYS A 132 -15.08 2.93 7.89
C LYS A 132 -14.69 4.37 8.21
N GLU A 133 -14.01 4.58 9.33
CA GLU A 133 -13.50 5.89 9.76
C GLU A 133 -12.46 6.41 8.78
N LEU A 134 -11.49 5.58 8.38
CA LEU A 134 -10.47 5.94 7.40
C LEU A 134 -11.06 6.24 6.03
N ILE A 135 -12.08 5.49 5.59
CA ILE A 135 -12.81 5.81 4.34
C ILE A 135 -13.41 7.22 4.40
N GLY A 136 -14.02 7.59 5.54
CA GLY A 136 -14.55 8.94 5.74
C GLY A 136 -13.46 10.01 5.68
N ILE A 137 -12.33 9.78 6.34
CA ILE A 137 -11.17 10.68 6.35
C ILE A 137 -10.61 10.87 4.95
N PHE A 138 -10.35 9.79 4.21
CA PHE A 138 -9.79 9.89 2.87
C PHE A 138 -10.76 10.49 1.85
N ARG A 139 -12.08 10.32 2.05
CA ARG A 139 -13.07 11.06 1.26
C ARG A 139 -12.93 12.56 1.47
N HIS A 140 -12.80 12.99 2.73
CA HIS A 140 -12.59 14.41 3.05
C HIS A 140 -11.24 14.92 2.53
N VAL A 141 -10.16 14.13 2.64
CA VAL A 141 -8.88 14.45 2.01
C VAL A 141 -9.02 14.64 0.50
N ALA A 142 -9.77 13.77 -0.20
CA ALA A 142 -10.01 13.90 -1.64
C ALA A 142 -10.74 15.21 -1.97
N GLU A 143 -11.76 15.58 -1.18
CA GLU A 143 -12.49 16.85 -1.31
C GLU A 143 -11.55 18.05 -1.14
N LEU A 144 -10.71 18.06 -0.09
CA LEU A 144 -9.71 19.11 0.16
C LEU A 144 -8.70 19.27 -0.97
N LEU A 145 -8.36 18.16 -1.65
CA LEU A 145 -7.43 18.14 -2.77
C LEU A 145 -8.10 18.36 -4.14
N GLY A 146 -9.43 18.46 -4.18
CA GLY A 146 -10.19 18.61 -5.43
C GLY A 146 -10.13 17.36 -6.33
N LEU A 147 -9.95 16.16 -5.74
CA LEU A 147 -9.87 14.89 -6.45
C LEU A 147 -11.26 14.24 -6.53
N SER A 148 -11.65 13.77 -7.72
CA SER A 148 -12.90 13.04 -7.90
C SER A 148 -12.75 11.59 -7.46
N GLN A 149 -13.88 10.90 -7.20
CA GLN A 149 -13.90 9.46 -6.91
C GLN A 149 -13.41 8.59 -8.08
N GLU A 150 -13.45 9.11 -9.29
CA GLU A 150 -12.92 8.45 -10.48
C GLU A 150 -11.39 8.48 -10.48
N THR A 151 -10.82 9.62 -10.07
CA THR A 151 -9.36 9.84 -10.04
C THR A 151 -8.69 9.27 -8.80
N PHE A 152 -9.37 9.28 -7.64
CA PHE A 152 -8.78 8.89 -6.36
C PHE A 152 -9.55 7.75 -5.70
N ALA A 153 -8.84 6.72 -5.25
CA ALA A 153 -9.40 5.63 -4.46
C ALA A 153 -8.46 5.21 -3.34
N VAL A 154 -9.03 4.55 -2.33
CA VAL A 154 -8.28 3.98 -1.21
C VAL A 154 -8.62 2.51 -1.08
N ILE A 155 -7.60 1.69 -0.89
CA ILE A 155 -7.68 0.24 -0.74
C ILE A 155 -6.88 -0.21 0.49
N ASP A 156 -7.00 -1.48 0.86
CA ASP A 156 -6.11 -2.09 1.84
C ASP A 156 -4.91 -2.80 1.19
N ASP A 157 -3.94 -3.19 2.00
CA ASP A 157 -2.73 -3.87 1.54
C ASP A 157 -3.02 -5.24 0.89
N LYS A 158 -4.11 -5.92 1.27
CA LYS A 158 -4.51 -7.19 0.63
C LYS A 158 -4.98 -6.94 -0.81
N GLU A 159 -5.80 -5.92 -1.04
CA GLU A 159 -6.25 -5.54 -2.38
C GLU A 159 -5.08 -5.04 -3.23
N SER A 160 -4.15 -4.31 -2.63
CA SER A 160 -2.90 -3.92 -3.29
C SER A 160 -2.05 -5.14 -3.67
N PHE A 161 -1.91 -6.11 -2.77
CA PHE A 161 -1.21 -7.36 -3.06
C PHE A 161 -1.87 -8.15 -4.19
N TYR A 162 -3.21 -8.24 -4.19
CA TYR A 162 -3.94 -8.83 -5.31
C TYR A 162 -3.57 -8.18 -6.64
N ALA A 163 -3.65 -6.84 -6.71
CA ALA A 163 -3.35 -6.10 -7.93
C ALA A 163 -1.90 -6.32 -8.38
N PHE A 164 -0.95 -6.36 -7.43
CA PHE A 164 0.44 -6.65 -7.72
C PHE A 164 0.62 -8.07 -8.28
N ALA A 165 0.13 -9.09 -7.57
CA ALA A 165 0.34 -10.48 -7.92
C ALA A 165 -0.26 -10.85 -9.28
N MET A 166 -1.48 -10.37 -9.57
CA MET A 166 -2.19 -10.69 -10.81
C MET A 166 -1.66 -9.93 -12.05
N ASN A 167 -0.81 -8.92 -11.88
CA ASN A 167 -0.09 -8.24 -12.96
C ASN A 167 1.30 -8.84 -13.25
N GLN A 168 1.74 -9.84 -12.48
CA GLN A 168 2.98 -10.54 -12.75
C GLN A 168 2.82 -11.58 -13.87
N GLU A 169 3.95 -12.16 -14.33
CA GLU A 169 3.94 -13.27 -15.27
C GLU A 169 3.04 -14.41 -14.78
N LYS A 170 2.27 -15.02 -15.67
CA LYS A 170 1.36 -16.14 -15.37
C LYS A 170 2.01 -17.27 -14.59
N SER A 171 3.30 -17.55 -14.84
CA SER A 171 4.07 -18.56 -14.13
C SER A 171 4.14 -18.33 -12.62
N LEU A 172 4.03 -17.06 -12.16
CA LEU A 172 4.12 -16.66 -10.76
C LEU A 172 2.80 -16.79 -9.99
N TRP A 173 1.67 -16.97 -10.70
CA TRP A 173 0.35 -17.13 -10.09
C TRP A 173 -0.47 -18.30 -10.70
N MET A 174 0.21 -19.25 -11.35
CA MET A 174 -0.43 -20.43 -11.89
C MET A 174 -1.04 -21.31 -10.78
N HIS A 175 -0.34 -21.42 -9.66
CA HIS A 175 -0.77 -22.06 -8.42
C HIS A 175 -0.91 -21.02 -7.31
N ASP A 176 -1.02 -21.47 -6.07
CA ASP A 176 -1.15 -20.59 -4.92
C ASP A 176 0.01 -19.59 -4.81
N VAL A 177 -0.32 -18.39 -4.34
CA VAL A 177 0.62 -17.30 -4.09
C VAL A 177 0.54 -16.92 -2.62
N PHE A 178 1.68 -16.82 -1.96
CA PHE A 178 1.74 -16.44 -0.56
C PHE A 178 2.37 -15.07 -0.35
N LEU A 179 1.83 -14.33 0.61
CA LEU A 179 2.41 -13.12 1.17
C LEU A 179 2.73 -13.38 2.64
N PHE A 180 3.97 -13.09 3.04
CA PHE A 180 4.36 -13.03 4.44
C PHE A 180 4.74 -11.60 4.77
N SER A 181 4.06 -11.03 5.76
CA SER A 181 4.34 -9.69 6.29
C SER A 181 4.99 -9.82 7.65
N CYS A 182 6.24 -9.36 7.78
CA CYS A 182 7.01 -9.47 9.00
C CYS A 182 7.21 -8.10 9.65
N GLY A 183 6.56 -7.89 10.80
CA GLY A 183 6.89 -6.81 11.71
C GLY A 183 8.14 -7.11 12.54
N LYS A 184 8.36 -6.38 13.62
CA LYS A 184 9.56 -6.56 14.46
C LYS A 184 9.69 -7.97 15.04
N ASN A 185 8.58 -8.56 15.50
CA ASN A 185 8.60 -9.81 16.27
C ASN A 185 7.57 -10.85 15.80
N ALA A 186 6.79 -10.56 14.79
CA ALA A 186 5.75 -11.46 14.32
C ALA A 186 5.64 -11.45 12.79
N VAL A 187 5.32 -12.61 12.22
CA VAL A 187 5.02 -12.80 10.80
C VAL A 187 3.55 -13.15 10.67
N SER A 188 2.84 -12.43 9.82
CA SER A 188 1.51 -12.79 9.34
C SER A 188 1.61 -13.41 7.96
N SER A 189 0.81 -14.43 7.69
CA SER A 189 0.79 -15.15 6.41
C SER A 189 -0.58 -15.08 5.77
N TYR A 190 -0.58 -14.86 4.46
CA TYR A 190 -1.77 -14.76 3.63
C TYR A 190 -1.59 -15.62 2.39
N ASP A 191 -2.64 -16.30 1.96
CA ASP A 191 -2.69 -16.98 0.68
C ASP A 191 -3.68 -16.28 -0.28
N LEU A 192 -3.25 -16.14 -1.51
CA LEU A 192 -4.08 -15.67 -2.61
C LEU A 192 -4.57 -16.90 -3.38
N SER A 193 -5.88 -17.09 -3.39
CA SER A 193 -6.57 -18.19 -4.06
C SER A 193 -7.39 -17.67 -5.24
N ARG A 194 -7.49 -18.49 -6.29
CA ARG A 194 -8.20 -18.14 -7.51
C ARG A 194 -9.28 -19.16 -7.83
N ASP A 195 -10.53 -18.72 -7.99
CA ASP A 195 -11.59 -19.54 -8.53
C ASP A 195 -11.62 -19.41 -10.07
N MET A 196 -11.28 -20.51 -10.74
CA MET A 196 -11.24 -20.60 -12.19
C MET A 196 -12.61 -20.90 -12.82
N HIS A 197 -13.63 -21.18 -12.02
CA HIS A 197 -14.98 -21.53 -12.51
C HIS A 197 -15.86 -20.32 -12.73
N THR A 198 -15.42 -19.14 -12.29
CA THR A 198 -16.16 -17.87 -12.45
C THR A 198 -15.62 -17.03 -13.62
N LYS A 199 -16.46 -16.12 -14.14
CA LYS A 199 -16.08 -15.14 -15.16
C LYS A 199 -16.70 -13.78 -14.80
N PRO A 200 -15.90 -12.77 -14.44
CA PRO A 200 -14.44 -12.79 -14.25
C PRO A 200 -14.02 -13.78 -13.17
N GLN A 201 -12.75 -14.21 -13.19
CA GLN A 201 -12.24 -15.13 -12.17
C GLN A 201 -12.17 -14.43 -10.82
N MET A 202 -12.72 -15.06 -9.79
CA MET A 202 -12.69 -14.51 -8.43
C MET A 202 -11.35 -14.79 -7.75
N ILE A 203 -10.81 -13.77 -7.13
CA ILE A 203 -9.60 -13.82 -6.32
C ILE A 203 -9.97 -13.51 -4.88
N THR A 204 -9.50 -14.35 -3.97
CA THR A 204 -9.66 -14.16 -2.52
C THR A 204 -8.30 -14.21 -1.85
N ILE A 205 -8.13 -13.46 -0.76
CA ILE A 205 -6.95 -13.51 0.08
C ILE A 205 -7.38 -13.87 1.49
N HIS A 206 -6.81 -14.96 2.01
CA HIS A 206 -7.13 -15.48 3.34
C HIS A 206 -5.92 -15.36 4.26
N ALA A 207 -6.13 -14.92 5.49
CA ALA A 207 -5.11 -15.03 6.53
C ALA A 207 -4.95 -16.52 6.89
N THR A 208 -3.75 -17.04 6.73
CA THR A 208 -3.45 -18.47 7.00
C THR A 208 -2.81 -18.68 8.37
N GLY A 209 -2.33 -17.62 9.01
CA GLY A 209 -1.80 -17.66 10.37
C GLY A 209 -0.93 -16.46 10.70
N ALA A 210 -0.59 -16.38 11.98
CA ALA A 210 0.42 -15.47 12.49
C ALA A 210 1.34 -16.24 13.44
N GLN A 211 2.64 -15.95 13.41
CA GLN A 211 3.65 -16.60 14.23
C GLN A 211 4.55 -15.55 14.88
N GLU A 212 4.67 -15.60 16.20
CA GLU A 212 5.70 -14.84 16.90
C GLU A 212 7.07 -15.44 16.61
N LEU A 213 7.99 -14.56 16.24
CA LEU A 213 9.39 -14.90 15.98
C LEU A 213 10.23 -14.60 17.22
N GLY A 214 10.33 -15.50 18.16
CA GLY A 214 11.18 -15.36 19.36
C GLY A 214 12.67 -15.35 19.03
N GLU A 215 13.50 -15.85 19.94
CA GLU A 215 14.97 -15.92 19.75
C GLU A 215 15.37 -16.83 18.56
N GLU A 216 14.59 -17.89 18.31
CA GLU A 216 14.79 -18.84 17.19
C GLU A 216 13.98 -18.44 15.95
N LYS A 217 14.15 -17.20 15.48
CA LYS A 217 13.39 -16.63 14.34
C LYS A 217 13.36 -17.54 13.12
N ASP A 218 14.49 -18.04 12.70
CA ASP A 218 14.65 -18.82 11.46
C ASP A 218 13.90 -20.15 11.54
N GLU A 219 14.01 -20.85 12.67
CA GLU A 219 13.31 -22.11 12.88
C GLU A 219 11.80 -21.92 13.00
N ALA A 220 11.36 -20.89 13.72
CA ALA A 220 9.94 -20.55 13.85
C ALA A 220 9.34 -20.23 12.48
N PHE A 221 10.03 -19.45 11.67
CA PHE A 221 9.58 -19.10 10.32
C PHE A 221 9.62 -20.33 9.38
N ALA A 222 10.66 -21.16 9.44
CA ALA A 222 10.73 -22.39 8.65
C ALA A 222 9.57 -23.37 8.97
N ARG A 223 9.16 -23.48 10.25
CA ARG A 223 7.96 -24.25 10.65
C ARG A 223 6.68 -23.64 10.08
N LEU A 224 6.51 -22.33 10.14
CA LEU A 224 5.35 -21.64 9.55
C LEU A 224 5.25 -21.93 8.04
N LEU A 225 6.35 -21.74 7.31
CA LEU A 225 6.42 -22.02 5.88
C LEU A 225 6.06 -23.47 5.54
N THR A 226 6.60 -24.43 6.30
CA THR A 226 6.32 -25.83 6.11
C THR A 226 4.84 -26.15 6.27
N ASN A 227 4.19 -25.56 7.26
CA ASN A 227 2.76 -25.70 7.50
C ASN A 227 1.93 -25.05 6.39
N CYS A 228 2.28 -23.81 5.98
CA CYS A 228 1.57 -23.10 4.91
C CYS A 228 1.64 -23.82 3.56
N PHE A 229 2.78 -24.44 3.25
CA PHE A 229 3.02 -25.09 1.96
C PHE A 229 2.66 -26.58 1.93
N ALA A 230 2.24 -27.17 3.06
CA ALA A 230 1.93 -28.59 3.15
C ALA A 230 0.87 -29.00 2.12
N ASN A 231 1.24 -29.97 1.24
CA ASN A 231 0.37 -30.55 0.22
C ASN A 231 -0.23 -29.57 -0.79
N ARG A 232 0.39 -28.41 -0.99
CA ARG A 232 -0.10 -27.37 -1.90
C ARG A 232 0.97 -27.01 -2.93
N PRO A 233 0.64 -26.93 -4.23
CA PRO A 233 1.53 -26.36 -5.22
C PRO A 233 1.55 -24.82 -5.03
N VAL A 234 2.74 -24.25 -4.86
CA VAL A 234 2.95 -22.82 -4.66
C VAL A 234 3.82 -22.29 -5.79
N SER A 235 3.34 -21.28 -6.52
CA SER A 235 4.08 -20.66 -7.61
C SER A 235 5.07 -19.61 -7.12
N SER A 236 4.63 -18.72 -6.24
CA SER A 236 5.46 -17.64 -5.74
C SER A 236 5.16 -17.29 -4.29
N VAL A 237 6.16 -16.69 -3.65
CA VAL A 237 6.10 -16.20 -2.28
C VAL A 237 6.67 -14.79 -2.25
N TYR A 238 5.96 -13.88 -1.61
CA TYR A 238 6.37 -12.50 -1.40
C TYR A 238 6.61 -12.24 0.08
N LEU A 239 7.74 -11.64 0.39
CA LEU A 239 8.14 -11.26 1.74
C LEU A 239 8.17 -9.75 1.84
N VAL A 240 7.46 -9.17 2.80
CA VAL A 240 7.39 -7.72 3.04
C VAL A 240 7.58 -7.41 4.52
N GLY A 241 8.09 -6.23 4.81
CA GLY A 241 8.27 -5.71 6.17
C GLY A 241 9.69 -5.86 6.71
N ASP A 242 10.04 -4.95 7.62
CA ASP A 242 11.40 -4.78 8.17
C ASP A 242 11.90 -5.97 9.00
N GLY A 243 10.99 -6.84 9.44
CA GLY A 243 11.35 -8.05 10.18
C GLY A 243 12.14 -9.06 9.35
N PHE A 244 12.12 -8.93 8.01
CA PHE A 244 12.93 -9.75 7.11
C PHE A 244 14.31 -9.17 6.82
N ASP A 245 14.62 -7.98 7.30
CA ASP A 245 15.93 -7.39 7.13
C ASP A 245 17.02 -8.20 7.87
N GLY A 246 18.22 -8.24 7.27
CA GLY A 246 19.37 -8.96 7.81
C GLY A 246 19.53 -10.39 7.29
N GLU A 247 20.56 -11.08 7.77
CA GLU A 247 20.98 -12.41 7.27
C GLU A 247 20.52 -13.58 8.17
N TRP A 248 19.38 -13.47 8.83
CA TRP A 248 18.92 -14.47 9.78
C TRP A 248 18.23 -15.69 9.13
N MET A 249 17.68 -15.53 7.92
CA MET A 249 16.98 -16.59 7.17
C MET A 249 17.98 -17.57 6.52
N LYS A 250 18.23 -18.69 7.16
CA LYS A 250 19.10 -19.77 6.63
C LYS A 250 18.29 -21.03 6.34
N GLN A 251 17.63 -21.58 7.35
CA GLN A 251 16.77 -22.77 7.22
C GLN A 251 15.50 -22.44 6.45
N SER A 252 14.87 -21.34 6.78
CA SER A 252 13.65 -20.83 6.11
C SER A 252 13.89 -20.55 4.63
N LEU A 253 15.07 -20.04 4.24
CA LEU A 253 15.41 -19.80 2.84
C LEU A 253 15.42 -21.09 2.01
N ALA A 254 15.91 -22.21 2.57
CA ALA A 254 15.89 -23.50 1.91
C ALA A 254 14.45 -24.02 1.68
N VAL A 255 13.52 -23.71 2.60
CA VAL A 255 12.09 -24.02 2.45
C VAL A 255 11.42 -23.09 1.43
N LEU A 256 11.71 -21.79 1.49
CA LEU A 256 11.16 -20.78 0.59
C LEU A 256 11.49 -21.07 -0.88
N CYS A 257 12.74 -21.38 -1.19
CA CYS A 257 13.21 -21.51 -2.58
C CYS A 257 12.97 -22.91 -3.17
N ARG A 258 12.39 -23.85 -2.43
CA ARG A 258 12.20 -25.21 -2.90
C ARG A 258 11.03 -25.34 -3.88
N GLY A 259 11.33 -25.32 -5.19
CA GLY A 259 10.35 -25.54 -6.26
C GLY A 259 9.39 -24.36 -6.52
N ARG A 260 9.73 -23.18 -6.04
CA ARG A 260 8.97 -21.92 -6.22
C ARG A 260 9.88 -20.71 -6.28
N ARG A 261 9.34 -19.58 -6.69
CA ARG A 261 10.08 -18.30 -6.67
C ARG A 261 9.75 -17.53 -5.40
N ALA A 262 10.76 -17.03 -4.69
CA ALA A 262 10.61 -16.20 -3.52
C ALA A 262 11.19 -14.80 -3.80
N PHE A 263 10.45 -13.76 -3.40
CA PHE A 263 10.80 -12.36 -3.60
C PHE A 263 10.78 -11.64 -2.26
N LEU A 264 11.81 -10.86 -2.01
CA LEU A 264 11.85 -9.90 -0.91
C LEU A 264 11.68 -8.51 -1.52
N GLY A 265 10.63 -7.79 -1.12
CA GLY A 265 10.33 -6.48 -1.68
C GLY A 265 9.84 -5.50 -0.65
N GLN A 266 10.32 -4.25 -0.74
CA GLN A 266 9.90 -3.19 0.18
C GLN A 266 8.76 -2.34 -0.41
N ASN A 267 8.55 -2.34 -1.73
CA ASN A 267 7.64 -1.44 -2.44
C ASN A 267 6.46 -2.17 -3.11
N LEU A 268 6.15 -3.39 -2.67
CA LEU A 268 5.09 -4.22 -3.24
C LEU A 268 3.73 -3.51 -3.19
N PHE A 269 3.38 -2.93 -2.04
CA PHE A 269 2.07 -2.32 -1.85
C PHE A 269 1.91 -1.01 -2.65
N SER A 270 2.93 -0.16 -2.73
CA SER A 270 2.86 1.03 -3.58
C SER A 270 2.78 0.69 -5.07
N LYS A 271 3.49 -0.36 -5.54
CA LYS A 271 3.37 -0.88 -6.90
C LYS A 271 2.00 -1.52 -7.16
N GLY A 272 1.47 -2.28 -6.20
CA GLY A 272 0.14 -2.87 -6.28
C GLY A 272 -0.96 -1.83 -6.38
N ALA A 273 -0.89 -0.79 -5.56
CA ALA A 273 -1.81 0.36 -5.63
C ALA A 273 -1.72 1.07 -7.00
N CYS A 274 -0.51 1.19 -7.57
CA CYS A 274 -0.31 1.74 -8.91
C CYS A 274 -0.95 0.87 -10.00
N TYR A 275 -0.80 -0.45 -9.92
CA TYR A 275 -1.52 -1.37 -10.81
C TYR A 275 -3.04 -1.27 -10.64
N MET A 276 -3.53 -1.10 -9.41
CA MET A 276 -4.96 -0.93 -9.16
C MET A 276 -5.51 0.35 -9.81
N ALA A 277 -4.75 1.45 -9.80
CA ALA A 277 -5.15 2.66 -10.52
C ALA A 277 -5.38 2.40 -12.02
N ARG A 278 -4.52 1.61 -12.66
CA ARG A 278 -4.69 1.16 -14.05
C ARG A 278 -5.86 0.19 -14.22
N ILE A 279 -6.02 -0.78 -13.31
CA ILE A 279 -7.11 -1.77 -13.36
C ILE A 279 -8.48 -1.07 -13.30
N ARG A 280 -8.63 -0.03 -12.48
CA ARG A 280 -9.86 0.78 -12.39
C ARG A 280 -10.23 1.41 -13.72
N GLU A 281 -9.25 1.88 -14.50
CA GLU A 281 -9.50 2.41 -15.85
C GLU A 281 -9.83 1.30 -16.86
N MET A 282 -9.24 0.11 -16.73
CA MET A 282 -9.56 -1.05 -17.58
C MET A 282 -11.00 -1.54 -17.40
N GLY A 283 -11.56 -1.37 -16.22
CA GLY A 283 -12.95 -1.77 -15.90
C GLY A 283 -13.22 -3.24 -16.24
N GLU A 284 -14.25 -3.49 -17.03
CA GLU A 284 -14.69 -4.85 -17.43
C GLU A 284 -13.67 -5.61 -18.29
N ASN A 285 -12.66 -4.95 -18.84
CA ASN A 285 -11.58 -5.60 -19.60
C ASN A 285 -10.57 -6.32 -18.71
N TRP A 286 -10.60 -6.09 -17.37
CA TRP A 286 -9.77 -6.81 -16.43
C TRP A 286 -10.37 -8.19 -16.12
N PRO A 287 -9.63 -9.31 -16.28
CA PRO A 287 -10.18 -10.66 -16.22
C PRO A 287 -10.43 -11.20 -14.80
N PHE A 288 -10.12 -10.44 -13.77
CA PHE A 288 -10.21 -10.85 -12.37
C PHE A 288 -11.08 -9.90 -11.56
N ILE A 289 -11.71 -10.43 -10.51
CA ILE A 289 -12.41 -9.64 -9.49
C ILE A 289 -11.90 -10.04 -8.11
N TYR A 290 -11.50 -9.06 -7.32
CA TYR A 290 -11.11 -9.28 -5.93
C TYR A 290 -12.35 -9.30 -5.04
N MET A 291 -12.43 -10.34 -4.19
CA MET A 291 -13.47 -10.51 -3.18
C MET A 291 -12.89 -10.19 -1.81
N GLY A 292 -12.78 -8.89 -1.51
CA GLY A 292 -12.28 -8.40 -0.23
C GLY A 292 -13.36 -8.32 0.85
N GLU A 293 -12.93 -8.05 2.08
CA GLU A 293 -13.82 -7.90 3.23
C GLU A 293 -14.52 -6.54 3.27
N ASN A 294 -13.99 -5.54 2.56
CA ASN A 294 -14.39 -4.13 2.68
C ASN A 294 -15.38 -3.67 1.60
N GLU A 295 -15.68 -4.50 0.60
CA GLU A 295 -16.53 -4.12 -0.52
C GLU A 295 -17.57 -5.18 -0.87
N MET A 296 -18.79 -4.73 -1.16
CA MET A 296 -19.78 -5.57 -1.83
C MET A 296 -19.57 -5.46 -3.35
N LYS A 297 -19.16 -6.56 -3.98
CA LYS A 297 -18.94 -6.66 -5.44
C LYS A 297 -20.23 -7.03 -6.20
N PHE A 298 -21.36 -7.25 -5.51
CA PHE A 298 -22.64 -7.62 -6.10
C PHE A 298 -23.73 -6.63 -5.72
N ASN A 299 -24.57 -6.28 -6.69
CA ASN A 299 -25.80 -5.55 -6.44
C ASN A 299 -26.85 -6.51 -5.85
N LEU A 300 -27.32 -6.24 -4.64
CA LEU A 300 -28.45 -6.94 -4.03
C LEU A 300 -29.75 -6.15 -4.27
N SER A 301 -30.70 -6.75 -4.98
CA SER A 301 -32.06 -6.21 -5.13
C SER A 301 -32.97 -6.94 -4.16
N LEU A 302 -33.57 -6.20 -3.20
CA LEU A 302 -34.55 -6.73 -2.27
C LEU A 302 -35.92 -6.18 -2.63
N SER A 303 -36.88 -7.09 -2.87
CA SER A 303 -38.31 -6.73 -3.00
C SER A 303 -38.94 -6.77 -1.61
N VAL A 304 -39.35 -5.62 -1.09
CA VAL A 304 -40.07 -5.53 0.19
C VAL A 304 -41.53 -5.55 -0.11
N VAL A 305 -42.26 -6.55 0.41
CA VAL A 305 -43.70 -6.61 0.38
C VAL A 305 -44.25 -6.01 1.67
N GLU A 306 -44.81 -4.82 1.62
CA GLU A 306 -45.58 -4.30 2.76
C GLU A 306 -46.86 -5.14 2.89
N LYS A 307 -47.07 -5.74 4.07
CA LYS A 307 -48.37 -6.29 4.42
C LYS A 307 -49.27 -5.15 4.91
N GLU A 308 -50.32 -4.87 4.19
CA GLU A 308 -51.43 -4.07 4.68
C GLU A 308 -52.10 -4.70 5.91
#